data_d4bffbeade6ee441191cb17846306a91
#
_entry.id   d4bffbeade6ee441191cb17846306a91
#
_cell.length_a   1.000
_cell.length_b   1.000
_cell.length_c   1.000
_cell.angle_alpha   90.00
_cell.angle_beta   90.00
_cell.angle_gamma   90.00
#
_symmetry.space_group_name_H-M   'P 1'
#
loop_
_entity.id
_entity.type
_entity.pdbx_description
1 polymer ?
#
loop_
_entity_poly.entity_id
_entity_poly.type
_entity_poly.pdbx_seq_one_letter_code
_entity_poly.pdbx_strand_id
1 'polypeptide(L)'
;MKNILIKGAGVAGLTVAFMLQQKGARVTVSAPLNSPIGSSSWYAGGMLAPYCEKENTEQIVEDLGVQAIHWWRKIFPDLVTQKGTLVVAPTRDRGELERFSLRTHHHRTINRAEIAHLEPDLAEHFDCGLFYESEAHLDPRKALIALKEKLITNDACFVDVKTSETNFDMVIDATGIARLGKDKNIRGVRGEMLLLRSTEIKISRPIRLLHPRFPLYVVPRQDDIFMIGATMIESDFGGPISVRSMMELLNAAYTLHPAFAEAEIVESGVGIRPAYPDNFPSVCKYGNHISINGFYRHGFLLSPEMAKRAVKLALE
;
A
#
# COMPACT_ATOMS: atom_id res chain seq x y z
N MET A 1 -7.45 -21.18 24.98
CA MET A 1 -6.69 -20.43 23.96
C MET A 1 -7.29 -20.79 22.62
N LYS A 2 -7.86 -19.82 21.87
CA LYS A 2 -8.49 -20.10 20.57
C LYS A 2 -7.42 -20.50 19.53
N ASN A 3 -7.73 -21.50 18.71
CA ASN A 3 -6.92 -21.96 17.58
C ASN A 3 -7.52 -21.38 16.30
N ILE A 4 -6.80 -20.50 15.61
CA ILE A 4 -7.34 -19.68 14.54
C ILE A 4 -6.54 -19.90 13.25
N LEU A 5 -7.25 -20.21 12.16
CA LEU A 5 -6.68 -20.28 10.81
C LEU A 5 -6.84 -18.95 10.09
N ILE A 6 -5.73 -18.41 9.59
CA ILE A 6 -5.73 -17.24 8.70
C ILE A 6 -5.44 -17.72 7.28
N LYS A 7 -6.32 -17.48 6.35
CA LYS A 7 -6.13 -17.79 4.93
C LYS A 7 -5.64 -16.54 4.21
N GLY A 8 -4.41 -16.59 3.68
CA GLY A 8 -3.75 -15.49 2.99
C GLY A 8 -2.67 -14.79 3.82
N ALA A 9 -1.50 -14.57 3.19
CA ALA A 9 -0.32 -13.93 3.78
C ALA A 9 0.02 -12.58 3.13
N GLY A 10 -1.00 -11.86 2.64
CA GLY A 10 -0.88 -10.44 2.32
C GLY A 10 -0.90 -9.56 3.58
N VAL A 11 -0.83 -8.25 3.41
CA VAL A 11 -0.78 -7.31 4.55
C VAL A 11 -1.96 -7.48 5.50
N ALA A 12 -3.18 -7.71 5.00
CA ALA A 12 -4.36 -7.91 5.84
C ALA A 12 -4.23 -9.18 6.70
N GLY A 13 -3.91 -10.33 6.08
CA GLY A 13 -3.77 -11.60 6.80
C GLY A 13 -2.65 -11.59 7.82
N LEU A 14 -1.46 -11.08 7.47
CA LEU A 14 -0.33 -11.02 8.39
C LEU A 14 -0.59 -10.05 9.55
N THR A 15 -1.25 -8.91 9.32
CA THR A 15 -1.60 -7.96 10.38
C THR A 15 -2.62 -8.56 11.35
N VAL A 16 -3.66 -9.25 10.85
CA VAL A 16 -4.64 -9.96 11.68
C VAL A 16 -3.96 -11.05 12.50
N ALA A 17 -3.13 -11.87 11.85
CA ALA A 17 -2.38 -12.95 12.49
C ALA A 17 -1.51 -12.42 13.64
N PHE A 18 -0.77 -11.35 13.38
CA PHE A 18 0.08 -10.70 14.39
C PHE A 18 -0.73 -10.19 15.58
N MET A 19 -1.84 -9.48 15.35
CA MET A 19 -2.67 -8.96 16.44
C MET A 19 -3.35 -10.06 17.26
N LEU A 20 -3.78 -11.16 16.63
CA LEU A 20 -4.35 -12.32 17.33
C LEU A 20 -3.32 -13.01 18.21
N GLN A 21 -2.10 -13.19 17.71
CA GLN A 21 -1.00 -13.76 18.48
C GLN A 21 -0.65 -12.89 19.70
N GLN A 22 -0.64 -11.57 19.55
CA GLN A 22 -0.50 -10.61 20.66
C GLN A 22 -1.61 -10.72 21.72
N LYS A 23 -2.77 -11.26 21.36
CA LYS A 23 -3.90 -11.54 22.26
C LYS A 23 -3.89 -12.97 22.80
N GLY A 24 -2.81 -13.73 22.59
CA GLY A 24 -2.64 -15.09 23.08
C GLY A 24 -3.38 -16.17 22.30
N ALA A 25 -3.84 -15.90 21.07
CA ALA A 25 -4.39 -16.95 20.20
C ALA A 25 -3.27 -17.80 19.59
N ARG A 26 -3.54 -19.09 19.38
CA ARG A 26 -2.72 -19.94 18.52
C ARG A 26 -3.07 -19.64 17.07
N VAL A 27 -2.09 -19.26 16.25
CA VAL A 27 -2.31 -18.82 14.88
C VAL A 27 -1.65 -19.76 13.89
N THR A 28 -2.40 -20.18 12.88
CA THR A 28 -1.89 -20.87 11.70
C THR A 28 -2.21 -20.02 10.48
N VAL A 29 -1.20 -19.72 9.64
CA VAL A 29 -1.38 -18.97 8.39
C VAL A 29 -1.28 -19.94 7.21
N SER A 30 -2.36 -20.05 6.44
CA SER A 30 -2.42 -20.86 5.23
C SER A 30 -2.26 -19.98 3.99
N ALA A 31 -1.19 -20.18 3.24
CA ALA A 31 -0.86 -19.40 2.05
C ALA A 31 0.08 -20.20 1.12
N PRO A 32 0.25 -19.81 -0.15
CA PRO A 32 1.31 -20.38 -1.00
C PRO A 32 2.67 -20.29 -0.31
N LEU A 33 3.52 -21.29 -0.48
CA LEU A 33 4.81 -21.40 0.23
C LEU A 33 5.75 -20.20 0.02
N ASN A 34 5.69 -19.60 -1.16
CA ASN A 34 6.48 -18.39 -1.50
C ASN A 34 5.85 -17.09 -0.98
N SER A 35 4.68 -17.12 -0.33
CA SER A 35 4.05 -15.91 0.20
C SER A 35 4.95 -15.20 1.23
N PRO A 36 4.94 -13.86 1.25
CA PRO A 36 4.00 -12.93 0.57
C PRO A 36 4.37 -12.52 -0.86
N ILE A 37 5.42 -13.09 -1.46
CA ILE A 37 5.86 -12.75 -2.83
C ILE A 37 4.72 -12.97 -3.82
N GLY A 38 4.55 -12.01 -4.76
CA GLY A 38 3.52 -12.06 -5.79
C GLY A 38 2.13 -11.60 -5.34
N SER A 39 1.92 -11.32 -4.05
CA SER A 39 0.66 -10.72 -3.59
C SER A 39 0.52 -9.26 -4.05
N SER A 40 -0.71 -8.72 -4.11
CA SER A 40 -0.92 -7.29 -4.39
C SER A 40 -0.20 -6.39 -3.38
N SER A 41 -0.03 -6.86 -2.15
CA SER A 41 0.71 -6.15 -1.10
C SER A 41 2.21 -6.06 -1.39
N TRP A 42 2.79 -7.04 -2.09
CA TRP A 42 4.20 -7.07 -2.48
C TRP A 42 4.58 -5.98 -3.48
N TYR A 43 3.61 -5.61 -4.34
CA TYR A 43 3.77 -4.60 -5.38
C TYR A 43 3.23 -3.22 -4.98
N ALA A 44 2.85 -3.04 -3.71
CA ALA A 44 2.32 -1.77 -3.22
C ALA A 44 3.40 -0.69 -3.07
N GLY A 45 2.99 0.58 -3.10
CA GLY A 45 3.87 1.73 -2.83
C GLY A 45 4.30 1.84 -1.37
N GLY A 46 3.48 1.36 -0.43
CA GLY A 46 3.77 1.45 1.00
C GLY A 46 3.62 2.86 1.58
N MET A 47 2.90 3.72 0.90
CA MET A 47 2.57 5.03 1.44
C MET A 47 1.57 4.91 2.59
N LEU A 48 1.87 5.60 3.68
CA LEU A 48 1.00 5.82 4.82
C LEU A 48 0.57 7.29 4.77
N ALA A 49 -0.30 7.59 3.81
CA ALA A 49 -0.61 8.93 3.34
C ALA A 49 -2.12 9.25 3.43
N PRO A 50 -2.69 9.29 4.67
CA PRO A 50 -4.13 9.42 4.86
C PRO A 50 -4.71 10.70 4.26
N TYR A 51 -3.97 11.78 4.33
CA TYR A 51 -4.43 13.09 3.87
C TYR A 51 -4.39 13.23 2.34
N CYS A 52 -3.33 12.71 1.70
CA CYS A 52 -3.25 12.65 0.23
C CYS A 52 -4.33 11.74 -0.38
N GLU A 53 -4.68 10.63 0.30
CA GLU A 53 -5.71 9.70 -0.18
C GLU A 53 -7.12 10.29 -0.08
N LYS A 54 -7.34 11.30 0.76
CA LYS A 54 -8.62 12.00 0.94
C LYS A 54 -9.18 12.60 -0.36
N GLU A 55 -8.33 12.91 -1.32
CA GLU A 55 -8.77 13.42 -2.64
C GLU A 55 -9.87 12.58 -3.28
N ASN A 56 -9.81 11.26 -3.13
CA ASN A 56 -10.69 10.30 -3.81
C ASN A 56 -11.35 9.30 -2.83
N THR A 57 -11.42 9.63 -1.54
CA THR A 57 -11.93 8.70 -0.52
C THR A 57 -12.84 9.40 0.49
N GLU A 58 -13.64 8.60 1.18
CA GLU A 58 -14.46 9.04 2.30
C GLU A 58 -13.60 9.43 3.52
N GLN A 59 -14.16 10.27 4.41
CA GLN A 59 -13.47 10.73 5.64
C GLN A 59 -12.95 9.58 6.50
N ILE A 60 -13.66 8.49 6.55
CA ILE A 60 -13.28 7.30 7.33
C ILE A 60 -11.92 6.72 6.95
N VAL A 61 -11.49 6.86 5.68
CA VAL A 61 -10.16 6.38 5.24
C VAL A 61 -9.05 7.24 5.85
N GLU A 62 -9.24 8.55 5.93
CA GLU A 62 -8.31 9.46 6.60
C GLU A 62 -8.24 9.15 8.09
N ASP A 63 -9.37 9.08 8.78
CA ASP A 63 -9.45 8.85 10.23
C ASP A 63 -8.77 7.54 10.65
N LEU A 64 -9.02 6.46 9.93
CA LEU A 64 -8.41 5.15 10.19
C LEU A 64 -6.92 5.14 9.78
N GLY A 65 -6.58 5.84 8.70
CA GLY A 65 -5.23 5.90 8.16
C GLY A 65 -4.25 6.61 9.10
N VAL A 66 -4.67 7.65 9.79
CA VAL A 66 -3.86 8.34 10.83
C VAL A 66 -3.45 7.37 11.92
N GLN A 67 -4.36 6.50 12.37
CA GLN A 67 -4.08 5.49 13.39
C GLN A 67 -3.08 4.43 12.91
N ALA A 68 -3.08 4.13 11.60
CA ALA A 68 -2.16 3.16 11.02
C ALA A 68 -0.69 3.61 11.08
N ILE A 69 -0.40 4.90 10.88
CA ILE A 69 0.98 5.44 11.00
C ILE A 69 1.51 5.15 12.40
N HIS A 70 0.72 5.44 13.43
CA HIS A 70 1.11 5.16 14.82
C HIS A 70 1.33 3.67 15.08
N TRP A 71 0.46 2.82 14.54
CA TRP A 71 0.58 1.37 14.70
C TRP A 71 1.86 0.84 14.05
N TRP A 72 2.12 1.18 12.78
CA TRP A 72 3.31 0.74 12.05
C TRP A 72 4.60 1.20 12.75
N ARG A 73 4.67 2.46 13.18
CA ARG A 73 5.82 3.00 13.91
C ARG A 73 6.06 2.31 15.25
N LYS A 74 4.99 1.96 15.97
CA LYS A 74 5.10 1.24 17.25
C LYS A 74 5.65 -0.17 17.07
N ILE A 75 5.24 -0.88 16.02
CA ILE A 75 5.61 -2.28 15.81
C ILE A 75 6.95 -2.42 15.05
N PHE A 76 7.22 -1.51 14.12
CA PHE A 76 8.37 -1.51 13.24
C PHE A 76 8.95 -0.09 13.09
N PRO A 77 9.53 0.50 14.14
CA PRO A 77 10.04 1.88 14.10
C PRO A 77 11.07 2.09 12.99
N ASP A 78 11.94 1.11 12.74
CA ASP A 78 13.02 1.19 11.76
C ASP A 78 12.55 1.02 10.30
N LEU A 79 11.33 0.56 10.09
CA LEU A 79 10.76 0.38 8.74
C LEU A 79 9.94 1.57 8.27
N VAL A 80 9.50 2.44 9.18
CA VAL A 80 8.65 3.59 8.85
C VAL A 80 9.49 4.86 8.76
N THR A 81 9.50 5.44 7.57
CA THR A 81 10.09 6.75 7.33
C THR A 81 9.00 7.82 7.35
N GLN A 82 9.05 8.71 8.35
CA GLN A 82 8.11 9.84 8.46
C GLN A 82 8.82 11.14 8.08
N LYS A 83 8.88 11.40 6.78
CA LYS A 83 9.44 12.62 6.18
C LYS A 83 8.39 13.43 5.41
N GLY A 84 7.14 13.07 5.55
CA GLY A 84 6.02 13.67 4.82
C GLY A 84 5.91 13.18 3.38
N THR A 85 4.89 13.69 2.69
CA THR A 85 4.66 13.51 1.25
C THR A 85 4.69 14.86 0.57
N LEU A 86 5.39 14.96 -0.56
CA LEU A 86 5.40 16.15 -1.41
C LEU A 86 4.53 15.90 -2.64
N VAL A 87 3.54 16.77 -2.86
CA VAL A 87 2.67 16.75 -4.03
C VAL A 87 3.06 17.90 -4.94
N VAL A 88 3.34 17.60 -6.20
CA VAL A 88 3.77 18.56 -7.22
C VAL A 88 2.99 18.40 -8.51
N ALA A 89 2.94 19.45 -9.31
CA ALA A 89 2.41 19.41 -10.68
C ALA A 89 3.32 20.23 -11.61
N PRO A 90 3.46 19.83 -12.89
CA PRO A 90 4.13 20.66 -13.88
C PRO A 90 3.50 22.04 -13.95
N THR A 91 4.26 23.08 -14.27
CA THR A 91 3.78 24.46 -14.31
C THR A 91 2.51 24.63 -15.17
N ARG A 92 2.45 23.93 -16.31
CA ARG A 92 1.26 23.92 -17.21
C ARG A 92 0.01 23.29 -16.56
N ASP A 93 0.19 22.43 -15.55
CA ASP A 93 -0.87 21.65 -14.89
C ASP A 93 -1.13 22.18 -13.45
N ARG A 94 -0.73 23.40 -13.13
CA ARG A 94 -0.85 24.03 -11.80
C ARG A 94 -2.29 23.99 -11.26
N GLY A 95 -3.29 24.06 -12.12
CA GLY A 95 -4.70 23.93 -11.74
C GLY A 95 -5.04 22.57 -11.11
N GLU A 96 -4.27 21.50 -11.39
CA GLU A 96 -4.43 20.22 -10.70
C GLU A 96 -4.01 20.32 -9.23
N LEU A 97 -2.93 21.07 -8.94
CA LEU A 97 -2.46 21.27 -7.58
C LEU A 97 -3.49 22.07 -6.74
N GLU A 98 -4.11 23.09 -7.35
CA GLU A 98 -5.17 23.87 -6.70
C GLU A 98 -6.40 23.01 -6.42
N ARG A 99 -6.84 22.20 -7.40
CA ARG A 99 -7.96 21.25 -7.21
C ARG A 99 -7.68 20.22 -6.13
N PHE A 100 -6.45 19.71 -6.09
CA PHE A 100 -6.02 18.74 -5.07
C PHE A 100 -6.06 19.37 -3.67
N SER A 101 -5.56 20.59 -3.52
CA SER A 101 -5.56 21.31 -2.25
C SER A 101 -6.97 21.57 -1.68
N LEU A 102 -7.95 21.82 -2.55
CA LEU A 102 -9.34 22.02 -2.14
C LEU A 102 -10.04 20.72 -1.67
N ARG A 103 -9.51 19.55 -2.06
CA ARG A 103 -10.09 18.23 -1.72
C ARG A 103 -9.40 17.54 -0.56
N THR A 104 -8.28 18.10 -0.10
CA THR A 104 -7.42 17.50 0.92
C THR A 104 -7.13 18.47 2.05
N HIS A 105 -6.65 17.95 3.20
CA HIS A 105 -6.38 18.76 4.39
C HIS A 105 -4.97 18.50 4.92
N HIS A 106 -4.58 19.23 5.98
CA HIS A 106 -3.32 19.03 6.71
C HIS A 106 -2.06 19.15 5.84
N HIS A 107 -2.13 19.95 4.78
CA HIS A 107 -0.98 20.35 3.97
C HIS A 107 -0.66 21.83 4.18
N ARG A 108 0.54 22.21 3.81
CA ARG A 108 0.92 23.58 3.57
C ARG A 108 1.37 23.74 2.12
N THR A 109 1.00 24.85 1.50
CA THR A 109 1.55 25.23 0.20
C THR A 109 2.99 25.68 0.41
N ILE A 110 3.89 25.19 -0.42
CA ILE A 110 5.32 25.48 -0.38
C ILE A 110 5.80 26.05 -1.71
N ASN A 111 6.77 26.94 -1.65
CA ASN A 111 7.41 27.54 -2.82
C ASN A 111 8.69 26.80 -3.24
N ARG A 112 9.32 27.24 -4.34
CA ARG A 112 10.56 26.66 -4.87
C ARG A 112 11.69 26.58 -3.83
N ALA A 113 11.89 27.60 -3.01
CA ALA A 113 12.95 27.60 -2.00
C ALA A 113 12.70 26.55 -0.91
N GLU A 114 11.45 26.35 -0.52
CA GLU A 114 11.06 25.30 0.42
C GLU A 114 11.16 23.90 -0.22
N ILE A 115 10.83 23.77 -1.52
CA ILE A 115 11.07 22.52 -2.26
C ILE A 115 12.58 22.24 -2.30
N ALA A 116 13.43 23.22 -2.57
CA ALA A 116 14.89 23.05 -2.55
C ALA A 116 15.43 22.59 -1.20
N HIS A 117 14.81 23.03 -0.11
CA HIS A 117 15.18 22.55 1.23
C HIS A 117 14.75 21.11 1.50
N LEU A 118 13.58 20.71 1.00
CA LEU A 118 13.01 19.37 1.23
C LEU A 118 13.59 18.32 0.27
N GLU A 119 13.65 18.65 -1.01
CA GLU A 119 14.09 17.80 -2.12
C GLU A 119 14.85 18.67 -3.15
N PRO A 120 16.16 18.86 -2.95
CA PRO A 120 16.97 19.77 -3.77
C PRO A 120 16.86 19.48 -5.27
N ASP A 121 16.87 18.21 -5.65
CA ASP A 121 16.85 17.79 -7.06
C ASP A 121 15.53 18.11 -7.77
N LEU A 122 14.47 18.44 -7.03
CA LEU A 122 13.17 18.82 -7.62
C LEU A 122 12.98 20.33 -7.78
N ALA A 123 13.83 21.14 -7.18
CA ALA A 123 13.64 22.60 -7.11
C ALA A 123 13.67 23.30 -8.47
N GLU A 124 14.45 22.80 -9.42
CA GLU A 124 14.52 23.38 -10.77
C GLU A 124 13.30 23.03 -11.64
N HIS A 125 12.56 22.03 -11.25
CA HIS A 125 11.42 21.49 -12.02
C HIS A 125 10.05 21.98 -11.54
N PHE A 126 9.97 22.43 -10.27
CA PHE A 126 8.69 22.80 -9.66
C PHE A 126 8.77 24.12 -8.88
N ASP A 127 7.86 25.05 -9.19
CA ASP A 127 7.78 26.37 -8.54
C ASP A 127 7.02 26.32 -7.20
N CYS A 128 6.12 25.40 -7.06
CA CYS A 128 5.28 25.22 -5.87
C CYS A 128 4.83 23.77 -5.70
N GLY A 129 4.40 23.46 -4.48
CA GLY A 129 3.88 22.14 -4.13
C GLY A 129 3.01 22.19 -2.88
N LEU A 130 2.42 21.04 -2.52
CA LEU A 130 1.75 20.82 -1.26
C LEU A 130 2.55 19.85 -0.42
N PHE A 131 2.84 20.19 0.82
CA PHE A 131 3.62 19.34 1.71
C PHE A 131 2.78 18.84 2.88
N TYR A 132 2.69 17.52 3.00
CA TYR A 132 1.97 16.77 4.04
C TYR A 132 2.98 16.24 5.04
N GLU A 133 3.36 17.05 6.01
CA GLU A 133 4.48 16.79 6.93
C GLU A 133 4.31 15.52 7.78
N SER A 134 3.08 15.23 8.22
CA SER A 134 2.78 14.13 9.13
C SER A 134 2.66 12.77 8.45
N GLU A 135 2.66 12.71 7.13
CA GLU A 135 2.60 11.45 6.39
C GLU A 135 3.91 10.67 6.44
N ALA A 136 3.80 9.38 6.15
CA ALA A 136 4.92 8.46 6.21
C ALA A 136 4.90 7.46 5.05
N HIS A 137 5.95 6.68 4.94
CA HIS A 137 5.99 5.51 4.06
C HIS A 137 6.84 4.40 4.68
N LEU A 138 6.69 3.21 4.12
CA LEU A 138 7.51 2.04 4.43
C LEU A 138 7.79 1.23 3.16
N ASP A 139 8.78 0.34 3.22
CA ASP A 139 8.94 -0.67 2.18
C ASP A 139 7.96 -1.82 2.43
N PRO A 140 6.96 -2.05 1.55
CA PRO A 140 5.98 -3.13 1.70
C PRO A 140 6.61 -4.51 1.84
N ARG A 141 7.66 -4.79 1.08
CA ARG A 141 8.34 -6.09 1.06
C ARG A 141 9.02 -6.36 2.40
N LYS A 142 9.76 -5.39 2.92
CA LYS A 142 10.39 -5.48 4.24
C LYS A 142 9.34 -5.60 5.35
N ALA A 143 8.26 -4.83 5.28
CA ALA A 143 7.19 -4.90 6.27
C ALA A 143 6.48 -6.27 6.29
N LEU A 144 6.19 -6.86 5.12
CA LEU A 144 5.59 -8.19 5.02
C LEU A 144 6.52 -9.29 5.54
N ILE A 145 7.81 -9.22 5.19
CA ILE A 145 8.83 -10.16 5.67
C ILE A 145 8.95 -10.03 7.19
N ALA A 146 9.09 -8.82 7.73
CA ALA A 146 9.22 -8.58 9.16
C ALA A 146 7.98 -9.05 9.97
N LEU A 147 6.76 -8.86 9.43
CA LEU A 147 5.54 -9.42 10.03
C LEU A 147 5.58 -10.95 10.06
N LYS A 148 5.97 -11.58 8.96
CA LYS A 148 6.08 -13.04 8.86
C LYS A 148 7.12 -13.59 9.84
N GLU A 149 8.28 -12.97 9.91
CA GLU A 149 9.36 -13.35 10.83
C GLU A 149 8.94 -13.23 12.30
N LYS A 150 8.29 -12.10 12.68
CA LYS A 150 7.75 -11.94 14.04
C LYS A 150 6.71 -13.01 14.39
N LEU A 151 5.86 -13.38 13.43
CA LEU A 151 4.87 -14.44 13.61
C LEU A 151 5.54 -15.80 13.86
N ILE A 152 6.54 -16.15 13.04
CA ILE A 152 7.28 -17.42 13.17
C ILE A 152 8.04 -17.48 14.49
N THR A 153 8.73 -16.40 14.86
CA THR A 153 9.48 -16.29 16.13
C THR A 153 8.59 -16.49 17.36
N ASN A 154 7.30 -16.16 17.23
CA ASN A 154 6.30 -16.36 18.29
C ASN A 154 5.40 -17.59 18.03
N ASP A 155 5.94 -18.64 17.41
CA ASP A 155 5.30 -19.96 17.23
C ASP A 155 4.05 -20.00 16.32
N ALA A 156 3.86 -19.04 15.41
CA ALA A 156 2.84 -19.18 14.38
C ALA A 156 3.25 -20.23 13.34
N CYS A 157 2.33 -21.10 12.98
CA CYS A 157 2.54 -22.10 11.93
C CYS A 157 2.20 -21.52 10.55
N PHE A 158 3.05 -21.75 9.56
CA PHE A 158 2.77 -21.46 8.15
C PHE A 158 2.59 -22.77 7.40
N VAL A 159 1.45 -22.92 6.72
CA VAL A 159 1.03 -24.13 6.04
C VAL A 159 0.54 -23.85 4.62
N ASP A 160 0.51 -24.87 3.78
CA ASP A 160 0.01 -24.74 2.42
C ASP A 160 -1.51 -24.46 2.39
N VAL A 161 -1.98 -23.91 1.26
CA VAL A 161 -3.37 -23.52 0.99
C VAL A 161 -4.39 -24.66 1.12
N LYS A 162 -3.95 -25.93 1.06
CA LYS A 162 -4.80 -27.12 1.16
C LYS A 162 -5.15 -27.54 2.58
N THR A 163 -4.79 -26.77 3.59
CA THR A 163 -5.04 -27.11 4.99
C THR A 163 -6.53 -27.21 5.30
N SER A 164 -6.94 -28.30 5.97
CA SER A 164 -8.33 -28.50 6.43
C SER A 164 -8.71 -27.47 7.49
N GLU A 165 -9.94 -26.97 7.42
CA GLU A 165 -10.48 -25.97 8.36
C GLU A 165 -11.10 -26.58 9.62
N THR A 166 -11.30 -27.91 9.66
CA THR A 166 -12.10 -28.60 10.70
C THR A 166 -11.50 -28.56 12.10
N ASN A 167 -10.20 -28.32 12.23
CA ASN A 167 -9.49 -28.33 13.51
C ASN A 167 -9.28 -26.92 14.11
N PHE A 168 -9.96 -25.92 13.59
CA PHE A 168 -9.83 -24.53 14.03
C PHE A 168 -11.14 -24.02 14.62
N ASP A 169 -11.03 -23.26 15.72
CA ASP A 169 -12.17 -22.61 16.35
C ASP A 169 -12.75 -21.49 15.48
N MET A 170 -11.89 -20.85 14.69
CA MET A 170 -12.22 -19.75 13.82
C MET A 170 -11.36 -19.77 12.56
N VAL A 171 -11.95 -19.40 11.42
CA VAL A 171 -11.26 -19.22 10.14
C VAL A 171 -11.39 -17.77 9.70
N ILE A 172 -10.28 -17.11 9.38
CA ILE A 172 -10.28 -15.74 8.87
C ILE A 172 -9.77 -15.74 7.43
N ASP A 173 -10.64 -15.41 6.49
CA ASP A 173 -10.32 -15.34 5.08
C ASP A 173 -9.83 -13.93 4.71
N ALA A 174 -8.53 -13.82 4.44
CA ALA A 174 -7.82 -12.63 3.98
C ALA A 174 -7.14 -12.88 2.61
N THR A 175 -7.76 -13.73 1.77
CA THR A 175 -7.15 -14.20 0.51
C THR A 175 -7.21 -13.16 -0.62
N GLY A 176 -7.79 -12.01 -0.37
CA GLY A 176 -7.78 -10.90 -1.33
C GLY A 176 -8.47 -11.27 -2.65
N ILE A 177 -7.74 -11.10 -3.76
CA ILE A 177 -8.31 -11.33 -5.11
C ILE A 177 -8.69 -12.81 -5.37
N ALA A 178 -8.19 -13.77 -4.61
CA ALA A 178 -8.60 -15.17 -4.74
C ALA A 178 -10.09 -15.40 -4.36
N ARG A 179 -10.77 -14.39 -3.81
CA ARG A 179 -12.23 -14.38 -3.60
C ARG A 179 -13.02 -13.97 -4.84
N LEU A 180 -12.37 -13.48 -5.88
CA LEU A 180 -13.04 -13.13 -7.15
C LEU A 180 -13.85 -14.34 -7.67
N GLY A 181 -15.08 -14.10 -8.12
CA GLY A 181 -16.02 -15.13 -8.55
C GLY A 181 -16.71 -15.91 -7.41
N LYS A 182 -16.17 -15.88 -6.18
CA LYS A 182 -16.81 -16.45 -4.97
C LYS A 182 -17.60 -15.39 -4.20
N ASP A 183 -17.07 -14.18 -4.12
CA ASP A 183 -17.75 -13.00 -3.61
C ASP A 183 -18.14 -12.11 -4.80
N LYS A 184 -19.45 -11.99 -5.07
CA LYS A 184 -19.99 -11.25 -6.23
C LYS A 184 -19.71 -9.74 -6.15
N ASN A 185 -19.38 -9.23 -4.98
CA ASN A 185 -19.13 -7.81 -4.77
C ASN A 185 -17.64 -7.45 -4.95
N ILE A 186 -16.76 -8.44 -5.06
CA ILE A 186 -15.32 -8.18 -5.29
C ILE A 186 -15.06 -8.04 -6.78
N ARG A 187 -14.41 -6.94 -7.15
CA ARG A 187 -13.82 -6.73 -8.48
C ARG A 187 -12.31 -6.62 -8.39
N GLY A 188 -11.65 -6.90 -9.49
CA GLY A 188 -10.20 -6.73 -9.64
C GLY A 188 -9.85 -5.35 -10.19
N VAL A 189 -8.93 -4.65 -9.53
CA VAL A 189 -8.33 -3.43 -10.07
C VAL A 189 -6.84 -3.64 -10.25
N ARG A 190 -6.44 -3.80 -11.50
CA ARG A 190 -5.06 -4.03 -11.91
C ARG A 190 -4.21 -2.79 -11.63
N GLY A 191 -3.07 -3.00 -10.97
CA GLY A 191 -2.06 -1.99 -10.74
C GLY A 191 -0.70 -2.48 -11.21
N GLU A 192 -0.04 -1.68 -12.02
CA GLU A 192 1.27 -1.96 -12.56
C GLU A 192 2.27 -0.95 -12.00
N MET A 193 3.47 -1.41 -11.70
CA MET A 193 4.53 -0.62 -11.08
C MET A 193 5.89 -0.97 -11.66
N LEU A 194 6.83 -0.06 -11.49
CA LEU A 194 8.24 -0.27 -11.84
C LEU A 194 9.12 -0.03 -10.60
N LEU A 195 10.21 -0.76 -10.50
CA LEU A 195 11.37 -0.38 -9.70
C LEU A 195 12.45 0.13 -10.64
N LEU A 196 12.81 1.39 -10.46
CA LEU A 196 13.89 2.04 -11.20
C LEU A 196 15.07 2.28 -10.27
N ARG A 197 16.30 2.13 -10.76
CA ARG A 197 17.52 2.51 -10.05
C ARG A 197 18.16 3.71 -10.74
N SER A 198 18.48 4.74 -9.99
CA SER A 198 19.24 5.89 -10.46
C SER A 198 20.07 6.48 -9.32
N THR A 199 21.37 6.66 -9.55
CA THR A 199 22.27 7.34 -8.61
C THR A 199 22.32 8.85 -8.83
N GLU A 200 21.72 9.33 -9.92
CA GLU A 200 21.76 10.74 -10.35
C GLU A 200 20.68 11.60 -9.69
N ILE A 201 19.71 10.99 -9.03
CA ILE A 201 18.64 11.70 -8.33
C ILE A 201 18.53 11.23 -6.89
N LYS A 202 18.32 12.14 -5.97
CA LYS A 202 18.09 11.85 -4.55
C LYS A 202 16.71 12.36 -4.13
N ILE A 203 15.84 11.42 -3.79
CA ILE A 203 14.50 11.68 -3.25
C ILE A 203 14.40 10.96 -1.91
N SER A 204 13.98 11.68 -0.87
CA SER A 204 13.98 11.19 0.51
C SER A 204 12.59 10.86 1.06
N ARG A 205 11.54 11.21 0.31
CA ARG A 205 10.11 11.03 0.68
C ARG A 205 9.28 10.65 -0.53
N PRO A 206 8.04 10.16 -0.35
CA PRO A 206 7.13 10.00 -1.46
C PRO A 206 6.84 11.32 -2.17
N ILE A 207 6.96 11.29 -3.49
CA ILE A 207 6.55 12.40 -4.37
C ILE A 207 5.31 11.97 -5.13
N ARG A 208 4.25 12.76 -5.06
CA ARG A 208 3.06 12.58 -5.89
C ARG A 208 3.06 13.62 -7.00
N LEU A 209 3.25 13.17 -8.22
CA LEU A 209 3.12 14.00 -9.41
C LEU A 209 1.66 13.99 -9.85
N LEU A 210 1.02 15.16 -9.82
CA LEU A 210 -0.30 15.35 -10.40
C LEU A 210 -0.15 15.57 -11.89
N HIS A 211 -0.80 14.73 -12.66
CA HIS A 211 -0.85 14.83 -14.10
C HIS A 211 -2.25 14.46 -14.57
N PRO A 212 -2.89 15.20 -15.50
CA PRO A 212 -4.28 14.97 -15.90
C PRO A 212 -4.59 13.56 -16.41
N ARG A 213 -3.60 12.91 -17.03
CA ARG A 213 -3.75 11.57 -17.61
C ARG A 213 -3.07 10.48 -16.77
N PHE A 214 -1.91 10.77 -16.17
CA PHE A 214 -1.03 9.77 -15.58
C PHE A 214 -0.53 10.25 -14.20
N PRO A 215 -1.42 10.33 -13.18
CA PRO A 215 -0.97 10.64 -11.84
C PRO A 215 -0.02 9.54 -11.37
N LEU A 216 1.13 9.97 -10.86
CA LEU A 216 2.22 9.09 -10.46
C LEU A 216 2.60 9.33 -9.01
N TYR A 217 3.06 8.31 -8.35
CA TYR A 217 3.89 8.47 -7.15
C TYR A 217 5.25 7.80 -7.34
N VAL A 218 6.27 8.46 -6.82
CA VAL A 218 7.63 7.94 -6.71
C VAL A 218 7.92 7.75 -5.23
N VAL A 219 8.23 6.52 -4.82
CA VAL A 219 8.51 6.21 -3.42
C VAL A 219 9.94 5.69 -3.30
N PRO A 220 10.82 6.39 -2.58
CA PRO A 220 12.20 5.98 -2.44
C PRO A 220 12.31 4.66 -1.66
N ARG A 221 13.29 3.85 -2.06
CA ARG A 221 13.74 2.63 -1.41
C ARG A 221 15.21 2.76 -1.05
N GLN A 222 15.79 1.73 -0.43
CA GLN A 222 17.24 1.64 -0.27
C GLN A 222 17.94 1.39 -1.61
N ASP A 223 19.25 1.59 -1.65
CA ASP A 223 20.11 1.29 -2.78
C ASP A 223 19.76 2.05 -4.07
N ASP A 224 19.39 3.34 -3.92
CA ASP A 224 19.03 4.25 -5.01
C ASP A 224 17.89 3.71 -5.91
N ILE A 225 17.02 2.87 -5.32
CA ILE A 225 15.84 2.34 -5.98
C ILE A 225 14.63 3.23 -5.68
N PHE A 226 13.80 3.43 -6.71
CA PHE A 226 12.55 4.16 -6.65
C PHE A 226 11.40 3.27 -7.14
N MET A 227 10.36 3.15 -6.33
CA MET A 227 9.12 2.53 -6.78
C MET A 227 8.27 3.59 -7.47
N ILE A 228 7.98 3.31 -8.74
CA ILE A 228 7.17 4.16 -9.61
C ILE A 228 5.81 3.51 -9.77
N GLY A 229 4.76 4.22 -9.45
CA GLY A 229 3.43 3.62 -9.50
C GLY A 229 2.28 4.62 -9.50
N ALA A 230 1.14 4.17 -9.74
CA ALA A 230 0.78 2.87 -10.29
C ALA A 230 -0.44 3.04 -11.19
N THR A 231 -0.57 2.20 -12.19
CA THR A 231 -1.78 2.21 -13.01
C THR A 231 -3.02 1.83 -12.19
N MET A 232 -4.18 2.26 -12.66
CA MET A 232 -5.50 1.89 -12.12
C MET A 232 -6.38 1.46 -13.29
N ILE A 233 -6.45 0.14 -13.51
CA ILE A 233 -7.16 -0.44 -14.65
C ILE A 233 -8.23 -1.38 -14.11
N GLU A 234 -9.48 -1.16 -14.43
CA GLU A 234 -10.58 -2.07 -14.10
C GLU A 234 -10.41 -3.37 -14.89
N SER A 235 -9.67 -4.31 -14.28
CA SER A 235 -9.34 -5.61 -14.87
C SER A 235 -8.79 -6.55 -13.80
N ASP A 236 -9.08 -7.83 -13.94
CA ASP A 236 -8.52 -8.93 -13.15
C ASP A 236 -7.41 -9.70 -13.88
N PHE A 237 -6.98 -9.22 -15.03
CA PHE A 237 -5.92 -9.85 -15.80
C PHE A 237 -4.57 -9.77 -15.07
N GLY A 238 -4.04 -10.90 -14.63
CA GLY A 238 -2.78 -11.04 -13.87
C GLY A 238 -1.52 -11.21 -14.73
N GLY A 239 -1.60 -11.04 -16.04
CA GLY A 239 -0.45 -11.15 -16.95
C GLY A 239 0.56 -9.99 -16.81
N PRO A 240 1.68 -10.01 -17.53
CA PRO A 240 2.74 -9.02 -17.43
C PRO A 240 2.27 -7.60 -17.79
N ILE A 241 3.09 -6.60 -17.44
CA ILE A 241 2.83 -5.18 -17.72
C ILE A 241 2.65 -4.96 -19.23
N SER A 242 1.70 -4.11 -19.60
CA SER A 242 1.49 -3.74 -21.00
C SER A 242 2.51 -2.69 -21.47
N VAL A 243 2.79 -2.67 -22.77
CA VAL A 243 3.65 -1.63 -23.39
C VAL A 243 3.10 -0.23 -23.09
N ARG A 244 1.78 -0.04 -23.20
CA ARG A 244 1.14 1.23 -22.87
C ARG A 244 1.43 1.66 -21.45
N SER A 245 1.19 0.81 -20.46
CA SER A 245 1.41 1.13 -19.05
C SER A 245 2.89 1.39 -18.75
N MET A 246 3.80 0.64 -19.36
CA MET A 246 5.24 0.87 -19.25
C MET A 246 5.60 2.28 -19.73
N MET A 247 5.14 2.65 -20.92
CA MET A 247 5.40 3.99 -21.48
C MET A 247 4.79 5.10 -20.63
N GLU A 248 3.58 4.92 -20.13
CA GLU A 248 2.89 5.91 -19.26
C GLU A 248 3.67 6.15 -17.97
N LEU A 249 4.10 5.09 -17.29
CA LEU A 249 4.89 5.18 -16.05
C LEU A 249 6.26 5.81 -16.28
N LEU A 250 6.98 5.40 -17.32
CA LEU A 250 8.30 5.96 -17.65
C LEU A 250 8.20 7.44 -18.07
N ASN A 251 7.23 7.81 -18.89
CA ASN A 251 7.01 9.20 -19.27
C ASN A 251 6.66 10.09 -18.08
N ALA A 252 5.85 9.58 -17.14
CA ALA A 252 5.54 10.33 -15.93
C ALA A 252 6.75 10.47 -15.01
N ALA A 253 7.58 9.43 -14.87
CA ALA A 253 8.83 9.50 -14.13
C ALA A 253 9.80 10.52 -14.76
N TYR A 254 9.95 10.50 -16.07
CA TYR A 254 10.75 11.46 -16.82
C TYR A 254 10.22 12.91 -16.68
N THR A 255 8.90 13.08 -16.62
CA THR A 255 8.27 14.39 -16.38
C THR A 255 8.58 14.91 -14.98
N LEU A 256 8.72 14.02 -13.99
CA LEU A 256 9.11 14.40 -12.64
C LEU A 256 10.57 14.88 -12.61
N HIS A 257 11.48 14.11 -13.21
CA HIS A 257 12.90 14.47 -13.28
C HIS A 257 13.61 13.79 -14.46
N PRO A 258 14.42 14.53 -15.27
CA PRO A 258 15.09 13.99 -16.45
C PRO A 258 16.03 12.81 -16.18
N ALA A 259 16.66 12.74 -15.02
CA ALA A 259 17.54 11.63 -14.64
C ALA A 259 16.86 10.25 -14.66
N PHE A 260 15.53 10.19 -14.64
CA PHE A 260 14.83 8.92 -14.82
C PHE A 260 14.89 8.37 -16.25
N ALA A 261 15.32 9.17 -17.24
CA ALA A 261 15.52 8.66 -18.60
C ALA A 261 16.63 7.62 -18.67
N GLU A 262 17.67 7.79 -17.85
CA GLU A 262 18.85 6.90 -17.83
C GLU A 262 18.79 5.89 -16.67
N ALA A 263 17.67 5.84 -15.93
CA ALA A 263 17.50 4.90 -14.83
C ALA A 263 17.41 3.44 -15.33
N GLU A 264 18.02 2.52 -14.59
CA GLU A 264 17.86 1.08 -14.84
C GLU A 264 16.45 0.62 -14.47
N ILE A 265 15.79 -0.15 -15.33
CA ILE A 265 14.55 -0.86 -14.98
C ILE A 265 14.92 -2.15 -14.24
N VAL A 266 14.85 -2.12 -12.91
CA VAL A 266 15.20 -3.26 -12.06
C VAL A 266 14.12 -4.34 -12.06
N GLU A 267 12.85 -3.91 -12.04
CA GLU A 267 11.70 -4.82 -11.97
C GLU A 267 10.45 -4.14 -12.52
N SER A 268 9.59 -4.93 -13.15
CA SER A 268 8.19 -4.56 -13.39
C SER A 268 7.26 -5.49 -12.61
N GLY A 269 6.26 -4.95 -11.94
CA GLY A 269 5.34 -5.72 -11.13
C GLY A 269 3.87 -5.45 -11.49
N VAL A 270 3.06 -6.48 -11.34
CA VAL A 270 1.61 -6.42 -11.54
C VAL A 270 0.90 -7.01 -10.34
N GLY A 271 0.01 -6.23 -9.74
CA GLY A 271 -0.85 -6.68 -8.65
C GLY A 271 -2.32 -6.42 -8.97
N ILE A 272 -3.18 -7.39 -8.68
CA ILE A 272 -4.63 -7.21 -8.79
C ILE A 272 -5.18 -6.87 -7.41
N ARG A 273 -5.64 -5.64 -7.25
CA ARG A 273 -6.23 -5.15 -6.00
C ARG A 273 -7.67 -5.64 -5.87
N PRO A 274 -8.04 -6.32 -4.77
CA PRO A 274 -9.44 -6.62 -4.50
C PRO A 274 -10.15 -5.33 -4.08
N ALA A 275 -11.26 -5.01 -4.71
CA ALA A 275 -12.06 -3.82 -4.41
C ALA A 275 -13.54 -4.15 -4.31
N TYR A 276 -14.22 -3.56 -3.31
CA TYR A 276 -15.68 -3.48 -3.26
C TYR A 276 -16.18 -2.26 -4.05
N PRO A 277 -17.49 -2.17 -4.34
CA PRO A 277 -18.04 -1.07 -5.14
C PRO A 277 -17.73 0.33 -4.59
N ASP A 278 -17.69 0.48 -3.27
CA ASP A 278 -17.39 1.72 -2.54
C ASP A 278 -15.88 1.95 -2.30
N ASN A 279 -15.01 1.03 -2.76
CA ASN A 279 -13.56 1.03 -2.52
C ASN A 279 -13.15 0.98 -1.03
N PHE A 280 -14.07 0.63 -0.13
CA PHE A 280 -13.79 0.53 1.30
C PHE A 280 -13.72 -0.95 1.73
N PRO A 281 -12.73 -1.33 2.57
CA PRO A 281 -12.59 -2.71 3.03
C PRO A 281 -13.70 -3.11 3.98
N SER A 282 -14.09 -4.38 3.92
CA SER A 282 -15.13 -4.94 4.79
C SER A 282 -14.58 -6.05 5.68
N VAL A 283 -15.13 -6.14 6.90
CA VAL A 283 -14.92 -7.24 7.84
C VAL A 283 -16.28 -7.79 8.24
N CYS A 284 -16.56 -9.04 7.87
CA CYS A 284 -17.85 -9.69 8.13
C CYS A 284 -17.64 -11.04 8.81
N LYS A 285 -18.47 -11.37 9.81
CA LYS A 285 -18.48 -12.65 10.52
C LYS A 285 -19.73 -13.48 10.15
N TYR A 286 -19.52 -14.75 9.82
CA TYR A 286 -20.55 -15.72 9.50
C TYR A 286 -20.25 -17.03 10.25
N GLY A 287 -20.89 -17.24 11.39
CA GLY A 287 -20.59 -18.39 12.26
C GLY A 287 -19.13 -18.34 12.76
N ASN A 288 -18.36 -19.38 12.45
CA ASN A 288 -16.93 -19.45 12.77
C ASN A 288 -16.01 -18.92 11.65
N HIS A 289 -16.54 -18.26 10.65
CA HIS A 289 -15.78 -17.65 9.57
C HIS A 289 -15.83 -16.13 9.65
N ILE A 290 -14.70 -15.47 9.43
CA ILE A 290 -14.58 -14.03 9.27
C ILE A 290 -13.94 -13.78 7.90
N SER A 291 -14.51 -12.86 7.12
CA SER A 291 -13.92 -12.35 5.89
C SER A 291 -13.36 -10.96 6.14
N ILE A 292 -12.14 -10.69 5.70
CA ILE A 292 -11.51 -9.38 5.66
C ILE A 292 -10.92 -9.12 4.28
N ASN A 293 -11.50 -8.20 3.51
CA ASN A 293 -11.15 -8.01 2.10
C ASN A 293 -11.51 -6.62 1.59
N GLY A 294 -11.22 -6.36 0.29
CA GLY A 294 -11.66 -5.15 -0.40
C GLY A 294 -10.80 -3.91 -0.13
N PHE A 295 -9.53 -4.09 0.22
CA PHE A 295 -8.65 -2.97 0.59
C PHE A 295 -8.28 -2.05 -0.58
N TYR A 296 -8.59 -2.42 -1.81
CA TYR A 296 -8.28 -1.61 -2.98
C TYR A 296 -6.82 -1.14 -2.99
N ARG A 297 -6.56 0.16 -2.90
CA ARG A 297 -5.21 0.74 -2.85
C ARG A 297 -4.72 1.04 -1.43
N HIS A 298 -5.54 0.83 -0.41
CA HIS A 298 -5.29 1.25 0.97
C HIS A 298 -4.81 0.12 1.90
N GLY A 299 -4.24 -0.96 1.35
CA GLY A 299 -3.86 -2.14 2.13
C GLY A 299 -3.01 -1.83 3.36
N PHE A 300 -1.88 -1.16 3.21
CA PHE A 300 -1.01 -0.79 4.34
C PHE A 300 -1.61 0.30 5.22
N LEU A 301 -2.38 1.22 4.64
CA LEU A 301 -3.01 2.32 5.35
C LEU A 301 -4.16 1.85 6.25
N LEU A 302 -4.96 0.86 5.84
CA LEU A 302 -6.16 0.47 6.56
C LEU A 302 -6.05 -0.88 7.28
N SER A 303 -5.05 -1.73 6.94
CA SER A 303 -4.95 -3.07 7.53
C SER A 303 -4.86 -3.07 9.06
N PRO A 304 -4.18 -2.14 9.76
CA PRO A 304 -4.17 -2.15 11.23
C PRO A 304 -5.56 -2.00 11.84
N GLU A 305 -6.35 -1.04 11.38
CA GLU A 305 -7.67 -0.78 11.96
C GLU A 305 -8.70 -1.84 11.58
N MET A 306 -8.64 -2.33 10.34
CA MET A 306 -9.51 -3.43 9.91
C MET A 306 -9.14 -4.75 10.60
N ALA A 307 -7.86 -4.99 10.87
CA ALA A 307 -7.41 -6.12 11.66
C ALA A 307 -7.92 -6.06 13.10
N LYS A 308 -7.93 -4.89 13.75
CA LYS A 308 -8.54 -4.72 15.10
C LYS A 308 -10.00 -5.16 15.10
N ARG A 309 -10.77 -4.79 14.04
CA ARG A 309 -12.18 -5.21 13.90
C ARG A 309 -12.29 -6.72 13.74
N ALA A 310 -11.47 -7.34 12.90
CA ALA A 310 -11.47 -8.79 12.71
C ALA A 310 -11.07 -9.55 13.98
N VAL A 311 -10.05 -9.08 14.70
CA VAL A 311 -9.60 -9.64 15.98
C VAL A 311 -10.69 -9.56 17.05
N LYS A 312 -11.39 -8.43 17.16
CA LYS A 312 -12.53 -8.28 18.08
C LYS A 312 -13.59 -9.34 17.80
N LEU A 313 -14.03 -9.46 16.55
CA LEU A 313 -15.03 -10.46 16.15
C LEU A 313 -14.57 -11.92 16.34
N ALA A 314 -13.27 -12.18 16.23
CA ALA A 314 -12.71 -13.53 16.39
C ALA A 314 -12.63 -13.96 17.87
N LEU A 315 -12.46 -13.03 18.79
CA LEU A 315 -12.28 -13.31 20.22
C LEU A 315 -13.59 -13.25 21.02
N GLU A 316 -14.58 -12.54 20.50
CA GLU A 316 -15.98 -12.63 20.98
C GLU A 316 -16.60 -13.99 20.64
#